data_d022c23b17a11e6958d40ad67e49e635
#
_entry.id   d022c23b17a11e6958d40ad67e49e635
#
_cell.length_a   1.000
_cell.length_b   1.000
_cell.length_c   1.000
_cell.angle_alpha   90.00
_cell.angle_beta   90.00
_cell.angle_gamma   90.00
#
_symmetry.space_group_name_H-M   'P 1'
#
loop_
_entity.id
_entity.type
_entity.pdbx_description
1 polymer ?
#
loop_
_entity_poly.entity_id
_entity_poly.type
_entity_poly.pdbx_seq_one_letter_code
_entity_poly.pdbx_strand_id
1 'polypeptide(L)'
;MLSKDDCLPREREPAIRVVAMPADTNAAGDIFGGWLMSQVDIAGSIAAIERAAGRVVTVAVNEFRFLKPVFVGDLVSLYSRVERVGNTSLQVSVEGYAQRRLPAEGCEKVCTAVLTYVAIDDQRRPRPVD
;
A
#
# COMPACT_ATOMS: atom_id res chain seq x y z
N MET A 1 21.89 2.73 -16.79
CA MET A 1 20.51 3.12 -16.46
C MET A 1 19.74 1.93 -15.96
N LEU A 2 19.05 2.06 -14.83
CA LEU A 2 18.21 0.99 -14.31
C LEU A 2 16.97 0.85 -15.19
N SER A 3 16.56 -0.39 -15.46
CA SER A 3 15.27 -0.64 -16.09
C SER A 3 14.15 -0.28 -15.11
N LYS A 4 12.93 -0.15 -15.61
CA LYS A 4 11.78 0.17 -14.75
C LYS A 4 11.48 -0.94 -13.75
N ASP A 5 12.02 -2.15 -13.92
CA ASP A 5 11.78 -3.29 -13.04
C ASP A 5 12.87 -3.46 -11.97
N ASP A 6 14.00 -2.72 -12.09
CA ASP A 6 15.15 -2.93 -11.21
C ASP A 6 14.93 -2.46 -9.78
N CYS A 7 13.99 -1.56 -9.53
CA CYS A 7 13.72 -1.07 -8.18
C CYS A 7 12.69 -1.90 -7.41
N LEU A 8 11.95 -2.78 -8.10
CA LEU A 8 10.89 -3.55 -7.47
C LEU A 8 11.47 -4.68 -6.60
N PRO A 9 10.82 -5.00 -5.47
CA PRO A 9 11.22 -6.15 -4.67
C PRO A 9 11.19 -7.42 -5.52
N ARG A 10 12.27 -8.23 -5.41
CA ARG A 10 12.33 -9.51 -6.10
C ARG A 10 11.71 -10.60 -5.24
N GLU A 11 11.18 -11.63 -5.87
CA GLU A 11 10.62 -12.81 -5.21
C GLU A 11 9.40 -12.47 -4.33
N ARG A 12 8.80 -11.31 -4.55
CA ARG A 12 7.56 -10.90 -3.90
C ARG A 12 6.57 -10.46 -4.97
N GLU A 13 5.30 -10.72 -4.73
CA GLU A 13 4.24 -10.21 -5.57
C GLU A 13 3.60 -9.00 -4.92
N PRO A 14 3.25 -7.97 -5.69
CA PRO A 14 2.53 -6.85 -5.13
C PRO A 14 1.11 -7.27 -4.73
N ALA A 15 0.60 -6.69 -3.66
CA ALA A 15 -0.80 -6.87 -3.28
C ALA A 15 -1.71 -6.22 -4.30
N ILE A 16 -1.33 -5.03 -4.79
CA ILE A 16 -2.04 -4.35 -5.87
C ILE A 16 -1.06 -3.62 -6.78
N ARG A 17 -1.50 -3.43 -8.03
CA ARG A 17 -0.83 -2.59 -9.00
C ARG A 17 -1.90 -1.72 -9.65
N VAL A 18 -1.66 -0.43 -9.72
CA VAL A 18 -2.65 0.52 -10.20
C VAL A 18 -1.96 1.66 -10.97
N VAL A 19 -2.59 2.12 -12.03
CA VAL A 19 -2.10 3.27 -12.80
C VAL A 19 -2.69 4.55 -12.19
N ALA A 20 -1.82 5.51 -11.91
CA ALA A 20 -2.25 6.82 -11.45
C ALA A 20 -2.84 7.61 -12.61
N MET A 21 -4.06 8.08 -12.45
CA MET A 21 -4.86 8.69 -13.52
C MET A 21 -5.03 10.20 -13.31
N PRO A 22 -5.37 10.96 -14.37
CA PRO A 22 -5.59 12.41 -14.24
C PRO A 22 -6.60 12.77 -13.16
N ALA A 23 -7.64 11.95 -12.95
CA ALA A 23 -8.65 12.18 -11.92
C ALA A 23 -8.09 12.13 -10.50
N ASP A 24 -6.89 11.60 -10.31
CA ASP A 24 -6.25 11.43 -9.01
C ASP A 24 -5.31 12.60 -8.67
N THR A 25 -5.30 13.65 -9.49
CA THR A 25 -4.42 14.81 -9.31
C THR A 25 -5.08 15.90 -8.46
N ASN A 26 -4.22 16.67 -7.79
CA ASN A 26 -4.63 17.91 -7.14
C ASN A 26 -4.61 19.07 -8.15
N ALA A 27 -4.93 20.29 -7.67
CA ALA A 27 -4.98 21.46 -8.53
C ALA A 27 -3.64 21.82 -9.17
N ALA A 28 -2.53 21.40 -8.58
CA ALA A 28 -1.20 21.63 -9.12
C ALA A 28 -0.77 20.58 -10.14
N GLY A 29 -1.57 19.55 -10.37
CA GLY A 29 -1.26 18.49 -11.34
C GLY A 29 -0.47 17.31 -10.76
N ASP A 30 -0.23 17.29 -9.46
CA ASP A 30 0.43 16.18 -8.79
C ASP A 30 -0.61 15.18 -8.28
N ILE A 31 -0.23 13.91 -8.19
CA ILE A 31 -1.11 12.89 -7.60
C ILE A 31 -1.29 13.21 -6.11
N PHE A 32 -2.54 13.20 -5.65
CA PHE A 32 -2.85 13.41 -4.23
C PHE A 32 -2.13 12.41 -3.33
N GLY A 33 -1.55 12.91 -2.24
CA GLY A 33 -1.03 12.04 -1.19
C GLY A 33 -2.11 11.14 -0.62
N GLY A 34 -3.33 11.66 -0.47
CA GLY A 34 -4.48 10.88 -0.01
C GLY A 34 -4.85 9.73 -0.95
N TRP A 35 -4.67 9.90 -2.25
CA TRP A 35 -4.86 8.80 -3.19
C TRP A 35 -3.87 7.66 -2.90
N LEU A 36 -2.60 8.01 -2.71
CA LEU A 36 -1.58 7.02 -2.39
C LEU A 36 -1.87 6.32 -1.06
N MET A 37 -2.28 7.09 -0.05
CA MET A 37 -2.67 6.55 1.25
C MET A 37 -3.84 5.57 1.12
N SER A 38 -4.82 5.86 0.28
CA SER A 38 -5.96 4.96 0.08
C SER A 38 -5.52 3.65 -0.57
N GLN A 39 -4.62 3.71 -1.54
CA GLN A 39 -4.09 2.51 -2.17
C GLN A 39 -3.28 1.67 -1.19
N VAL A 40 -2.49 2.33 -0.34
CA VAL A 40 -1.71 1.68 0.71
C VAL A 40 -2.63 0.98 1.71
N ASP A 41 -3.72 1.62 2.11
CA ASP A 41 -4.68 1.02 3.03
C ASP A 41 -5.32 -0.23 2.43
N ILE A 42 -5.69 -0.18 1.15
CA ILE A 42 -6.23 -1.34 0.44
C ILE A 42 -5.19 -2.48 0.43
N ALA A 43 -3.95 -2.17 0.05
CA ALA A 43 -2.88 -3.17 -0.02
C ALA A 43 -2.61 -3.81 1.34
N GLY A 44 -2.58 -2.99 2.40
CA GLY A 44 -2.38 -3.49 3.76
C GLY A 44 -3.53 -4.37 4.21
N SER A 45 -4.77 -4.00 3.88
CA SER A 45 -5.94 -4.77 4.25
C SER A 45 -5.95 -6.16 3.60
N ILE A 46 -5.40 -6.29 2.39
CA ILE A 46 -5.32 -7.58 1.70
C ILE A 46 -4.46 -8.55 2.53
N ALA A 47 -3.29 -8.12 2.98
CA ALA A 47 -2.44 -8.96 3.83
C ALA A 47 -3.11 -9.29 5.17
N ALA A 48 -3.76 -8.30 5.78
CA ALA A 48 -4.45 -8.49 7.05
C ALA A 48 -5.61 -9.47 6.93
N ILE A 49 -6.42 -9.35 5.87
CA ILE A 49 -7.57 -10.25 5.62
C ILE A 49 -7.08 -11.68 5.42
N GLU A 50 -6.03 -11.87 4.62
CA GLU A 50 -5.48 -13.20 4.40
C GLU A 50 -5.02 -13.84 5.71
N ARG A 51 -4.30 -13.08 6.54
CA ARG A 51 -3.77 -13.60 7.80
C ARG A 51 -4.88 -13.86 8.82
N ALA A 52 -5.85 -12.97 8.93
CA ALA A 52 -6.96 -13.10 9.88
C ALA A 52 -8.04 -14.07 9.40
N ALA A 53 -8.00 -14.45 8.11
CA ALA A 53 -9.01 -15.30 7.47
C ALA A 53 -10.43 -14.74 7.67
N GLY A 54 -10.58 -13.43 7.52
CA GLY A 54 -11.87 -12.77 7.67
C GLY A 54 -11.74 -11.25 7.68
N ARG A 55 -12.82 -10.60 8.06
CA ARG A 55 -12.95 -9.15 8.00
C ARG A 55 -12.00 -8.44 8.96
N VAL A 56 -11.48 -7.32 8.50
CA VAL A 56 -10.66 -6.44 9.31
C VAL A 56 -11.14 -4.99 9.11
N VAL A 57 -10.80 -4.13 10.07
CA VAL A 57 -10.97 -2.68 9.92
C VAL A 57 -9.63 -2.01 10.18
N THR A 58 -9.38 -0.91 9.49
CA THR A 58 -8.21 -0.08 9.73
C THR A 58 -8.47 0.77 10.96
N VAL A 59 -7.59 0.68 11.96
CA VAL A 59 -7.76 1.46 13.20
C VAL A 59 -6.71 2.55 13.35
N ALA A 60 -5.56 2.42 12.69
CA ALA A 60 -4.52 3.43 12.78
C ALA A 60 -3.58 3.35 11.58
N VAL A 61 -3.10 4.51 11.17
CA VAL A 61 -1.93 4.64 10.30
C VAL A 61 -0.81 5.12 11.23
N ASN A 62 0.06 4.20 11.61
CA ASN A 62 1.09 4.48 12.61
C ASN A 62 2.22 5.32 12.04
N GLU A 63 2.52 5.11 10.77
CA GLU A 63 3.56 5.84 10.06
C GLU A 63 3.22 5.84 8.57
N PHE A 64 3.44 6.98 7.93
CA PHE A 64 3.37 7.09 6.48
C PHE A 64 4.42 8.07 6.01
N ARG A 65 5.31 7.61 5.14
CA ARG A 65 6.36 8.45 4.57
C ARG A 65 6.19 8.56 3.07
N PHE A 66 6.10 9.79 2.58
CA PHE A 66 6.11 10.09 1.16
C PHE A 66 7.57 10.34 0.76
N LEU A 67 8.15 9.43 -0.01
CA LEU A 67 9.57 9.50 -0.36
C LEU A 67 9.81 10.23 -1.68
N LYS A 68 8.94 10.00 -2.65
CA LYS A 68 9.02 10.59 -3.98
C LYS A 68 7.61 10.82 -4.51
N PRO A 69 7.42 11.80 -5.39
CA PRO A 69 6.10 12.05 -5.98
C PRO A 69 5.68 10.93 -6.93
N VAL A 70 4.37 10.76 -7.06
CA VAL A 70 3.75 9.89 -8.05
C VAL A 70 3.15 10.79 -9.13
N PHE A 71 3.36 10.44 -10.38
CA PHE A 71 2.88 11.22 -11.52
C PHE A 71 1.81 10.48 -12.31
N VAL A 72 1.01 11.22 -13.05
CA VAL A 72 0.01 10.65 -13.95
C VAL A 72 0.70 9.67 -14.91
N GLY A 73 0.12 8.47 -15.05
CA GLY A 73 0.67 7.43 -15.92
C GLY A 73 1.63 6.48 -15.22
N ASP A 74 2.03 6.78 -13.99
CA ASP A 74 2.89 5.86 -13.23
C ASP A 74 2.13 4.59 -12.92
N LEU A 75 2.82 3.45 -13.03
CA LEU A 75 2.32 2.17 -12.53
C LEU A 75 2.82 2.00 -11.10
N VAL A 76 1.90 2.08 -10.15
CA VAL A 76 2.21 2.00 -8.74
C VAL A 76 1.98 0.57 -8.25
N SER A 77 3.01 -0.04 -7.70
CA SER A 77 2.98 -1.39 -7.14
C SER A 77 3.16 -1.31 -5.64
N LEU A 78 2.25 -1.93 -4.89
CA LEU A 78 2.25 -1.88 -3.43
C LEU A 78 2.42 -3.27 -2.87
N TYR A 79 3.43 -3.41 -2.01
CA TYR A 79 3.81 -4.68 -1.38
C TYR A 79 3.49 -4.60 0.10
N SER A 80 2.72 -5.55 0.59
CA SER A 80 2.30 -5.57 1.99
C SER A 80 2.78 -6.83 2.69
N ARG A 81 3.05 -6.71 3.99
CA ARG A 81 3.51 -7.81 4.83
C ARG A 81 3.00 -7.63 6.24
N VAL A 82 2.43 -8.70 6.82
CA VAL A 82 2.09 -8.70 8.25
C VAL A 82 3.39 -8.78 9.04
N GLU A 83 3.64 -7.76 9.85
CA GLU A 83 4.85 -7.68 10.67
C GLU A 83 4.62 -8.23 12.08
N ARG A 84 3.41 -8.07 12.61
CA ARG A 84 3.12 -8.43 13.98
C ARG A 84 1.64 -8.77 14.13
N VAL A 85 1.34 -9.81 14.91
CA VAL A 85 -0.02 -10.21 15.26
C VAL A 85 -0.17 -10.10 16.77
N GLY A 86 -1.15 -9.30 17.21
CA GLY A 86 -1.57 -9.22 18.60
C GLY A 86 -2.75 -10.16 18.85
N ASN A 87 -3.53 -9.90 19.91
CA ASN A 87 -4.70 -10.71 20.18
C ASN A 87 -5.78 -10.50 19.12
N THR A 88 -6.23 -9.26 18.93
CA THR A 88 -7.24 -8.90 17.91
C THR A 88 -6.68 -8.07 16.78
N SER A 89 -5.43 -7.62 16.88
CA SER A 89 -4.83 -6.67 15.96
C SER A 89 -3.73 -7.28 15.11
N LEU A 90 -3.50 -6.66 13.95
CA LEU A 90 -2.39 -6.98 13.07
C LEU A 90 -1.70 -5.67 12.67
N GLN A 91 -0.39 -5.68 12.69
CA GLN A 91 0.40 -4.58 12.19
C GLN A 91 0.98 -4.98 10.83
N VAL A 92 0.76 -4.15 9.83
CA VAL A 92 1.14 -4.44 8.44
C VAL A 92 2.04 -3.33 7.94
N SER A 93 3.15 -3.70 7.32
CA SER A 93 4.00 -2.76 6.60
C SER A 93 3.66 -2.77 5.12
N VAL A 94 3.73 -1.62 4.48
CA VAL A 94 3.49 -1.47 3.05
C VAL A 94 4.60 -0.64 2.45
N GLU A 95 5.10 -1.07 1.29
CA GLU A 95 6.06 -0.34 0.49
C GLU A 95 5.45 -0.09 -0.88
N GLY A 96 5.59 1.14 -1.39
CA GLY A 96 5.09 1.51 -2.70
C GLY A 96 6.20 1.91 -3.66
N TYR A 97 6.09 1.48 -4.90
CA TYR A 97 7.03 1.76 -5.97
C TYR A 97 6.28 2.27 -7.18
N ALA A 98 6.85 3.26 -7.87
CA ALA A 98 6.29 3.79 -9.10
C ALA A 98 7.23 3.49 -10.26
N GLN A 99 6.73 2.74 -11.23
CA GLN A 99 7.39 2.56 -12.52
C GLN A 99 6.85 3.67 -13.42
N ARG A 100 7.76 4.50 -13.93
CA ARG A 100 7.36 5.68 -14.72
C ARG A 100 6.69 5.24 -16.02
N ARG A 101 5.86 6.12 -16.56
CA ARG A 101 5.10 5.86 -17.79
C ARG A 101 5.98 5.41 -18.94
N LEU A 102 7.16 6.01 -19.06
CA LEU A 102 8.14 5.63 -20.07
C LEU A 102 9.30 4.88 -19.42
N PRO A 103 9.72 3.72 -19.97
CA PRO A 103 10.80 2.93 -19.37
C PRO A 103 12.09 3.71 -19.10
N ALA A 104 12.43 4.67 -19.97
CA ALA A 104 13.64 5.48 -19.80
C ALA A 104 13.59 6.38 -18.55
N GLU A 105 12.41 6.68 -18.03
CA GLU A 105 12.24 7.50 -16.83
C GLU A 105 12.46 6.70 -15.54
N GLY A 106 12.52 5.38 -15.64
CA GLY A 106 12.91 4.51 -14.53
C GLY A 106 11.80 4.17 -13.56
N CYS A 107 12.23 3.88 -12.34
CA CYS A 107 11.39 3.37 -11.25
C CYS A 107 11.92 3.94 -9.94
N GLU A 108 11.02 4.26 -9.00
CA GLU A 108 11.41 4.76 -7.68
C GLU A 108 10.51 4.22 -6.58
N LYS A 109 11.09 4.05 -5.39
CA LYS A 109 10.31 3.80 -4.18
C LYS A 109 9.65 5.12 -3.78
N VAL A 110 8.33 5.13 -3.68
CA VAL A 110 7.57 6.36 -3.46
C VAL A 110 7.00 6.49 -2.06
N CYS A 111 6.82 5.39 -1.35
CA CYS A 111 6.31 5.46 0.03
C CYS A 111 6.65 4.24 0.84
N THR A 112 6.59 4.43 2.16
CA THR A 112 6.56 3.35 3.16
C THR A 112 5.48 3.68 4.18
N ALA A 113 4.86 2.66 4.74
CA ALA A 113 3.80 2.85 5.72
C ALA A 113 3.73 1.68 6.69
N VAL A 114 3.19 1.96 7.87
CA VAL A 114 2.85 0.96 8.88
C VAL A 114 1.44 1.26 9.35
N LEU A 115 0.55 0.26 9.24
CA LEU A 115 -0.85 0.40 9.60
C LEU A 115 -1.25 -0.68 10.60
N THR A 116 -2.26 -0.39 11.40
CA THR A 116 -2.83 -1.37 12.33
C THR A 116 -4.26 -1.67 11.91
N TYR A 117 -4.55 -2.97 11.83
CA TYR A 117 -5.89 -3.49 11.54
C TYR A 117 -6.38 -4.31 12.72
N VAL A 118 -7.69 -4.38 12.88
CA VAL A 118 -8.33 -5.20 13.90
C VAL A 118 -9.28 -6.18 13.20
N ALA A 119 -9.13 -7.47 13.54
CA ALA A 119 -10.05 -8.49 13.06
C ALA A 119 -11.42 -8.30 13.72
N ILE A 120 -12.48 -8.39 12.93
CA ILE A 120 -13.84 -8.19 13.42
C ILE A 120 -14.73 -9.36 13.01
N ASP A 121 -15.79 -9.57 13.83
CA ASP A 121 -16.84 -10.57 13.54
C ASP A 121 -17.96 -9.94 12.70
N ASP A 122 -19.02 -10.71 12.45
CA ASP A 122 -20.14 -10.27 11.63
C ASP A 122 -20.95 -9.13 12.26
N GLN A 123 -20.83 -8.93 13.58
CA GLN A 123 -21.44 -7.80 14.28
C GLN A 123 -20.48 -6.61 14.40
N ARG A 124 -19.34 -6.67 13.68
CA ARG A 124 -18.30 -5.64 13.66
C ARG A 124 -17.61 -5.44 15.01
N ARG A 125 -17.55 -6.49 15.82
CA ARG A 125 -16.84 -6.47 17.11
C ARG A 125 -15.46 -7.12 16.94
N PRO A 126 -14.46 -6.63 17.69
CA PRO A 126 -13.13 -7.25 17.64
C PRO A 126 -13.20 -8.75 17.99
N ARG A 127 -12.44 -9.54 17.26
CA ARG A 127 -12.28 -10.96 17.55
C ARG A 127 -10.80 -11.33 17.53
N PRO A 128 -10.43 -12.44 18.22
CA PRO A 128 -9.05 -12.91 18.11
C PRO A 128 -8.66 -13.22 16.67
N VAL A 129 -7.42 -12.91 16.32
CA VAL A 129 -6.89 -13.22 14.99
C VAL A 129 -6.73 -14.74 14.84
N ASP A 130 -6.27 -15.40 15.90
CA ASP A 130 -6.07 -16.85 15.92
C ASP A 130 -7.11 -17.56 16.78
#